data_9820218b8f113caf4f280611f5f7b642
#
_entry.id   9820218b8f113caf4f280611f5f7b642
#
_cell.length_a   1.000
_cell.length_b   1.000
_cell.length_c   1.000
_cell.angle_alpha   90.00
_cell.angle_beta   90.00
_cell.angle_gamma   90.00
#
_symmetry.space_group_name_H-M   'P 1'
#
loop_
_entity.id
_entity.type
_entity.pdbx_description
1 polymer ?
#
loop_
_entity_poly.entity_id
_entity_poly.type
_entity_poly.pdbx_seq_one_letter_code
_entity_poly.pdbx_strand_id
1 'polypeptide(L)'
;MSANPDSREEVLELVRTHLSEELGIDASRIAEESRFKEDLEADSLDLVELVMELEDRYGIRITDEEAEGIKTIGQAVDFVFAHAPAKPPA
;
A
#
# COMPACT_ATOMS: atom_id res chain seq x y z
N MET A 1 14.24 8.06 12.48
CA MET A 1 13.04 7.22 12.43
C MET A 1 13.20 6.13 11.40
N SER A 2 12.80 4.96 11.76
CA SER A 2 12.88 3.84 10.84
C SER A 2 11.78 3.92 9.79
N ALA A 3 12.10 3.53 8.56
CA ALA A 3 11.10 3.43 7.52
C ALA A 3 10.34 2.12 7.59
N ASN A 4 10.79 1.20 8.45
CA ASN A 4 10.14 -0.10 8.57
C ASN A 4 8.82 0.05 9.32
N PRO A 5 7.79 -0.66 8.88
CA PRO A 5 6.52 -0.60 9.59
C PRO A 5 6.62 -1.35 10.91
N ASP A 6 6.05 -0.77 11.95
CA ASP A 6 5.99 -1.45 13.25
C ASP A 6 4.83 -2.44 13.28
N SER A 7 3.83 -2.24 12.45
CA SER A 7 2.66 -3.09 12.43
C SER A 7 1.97 -2.96 11.08
N ARG A 8 1.07 -3.91 10.80
CA ARG A 8 0.23 -3.83 9.62
C ARG A 8 -0.62 -2.57 9.61
N GLU A 9 -0.99 -2.12 10.79
CA GLU A 9 -1.82 -0.92 10.91
C GLU A 9 -1.13 0.31 10.37
N GLU A 10 0.16 0.42 10.61
CA GLU A 10 0.94 1.56 10.11
C GLU A 10 0.95 1.58 8.59
N VAL A 11 1.14 0.42 7.98
CA VAL A 11 1.11 0.32 6.53
C VAL A 11 -0.28 0.62 6.00
N LEU A 12 -1.30 0.09 6.67
CA LEU A 12 -2.66 0.31 6.27
C LEU A 12 -3.01 1.80 6.28
N GLU A 13 -2.58 2.51 7.30
CA GLU A 13 -2.84 3.95 7.38
C GLU A 13 -2.16 4.71 6.25
N LEU A 14 -0.94 4.32 5.89
CA LEU A 14 -0.26 4.97 4.79
C LEU A 14 -1.02 4.75 3.49
N VAL A 15 -1.46 3.52 3.26
CA VAL A 15 -2.19 3.19 2.04
C VAL A 15 -3.51 3.96 1.98
N ARG A 16 -4.21 4.00 3.10
CA ARG A 16 -5.48 4.71 3.17
C ARG A 16 -5.30 6.20 2.88
N THR A 17 -4.30 6.81 3.52
CA THR A 17 -4.06 8.23 3.34
C THR A 17 -3.70 8.54 1.90
N HIS A 18 -2.82 7.72 1.32
CA HIS A 18 -2.41 7.93 -0.05
C HIS A 18 -3.60 7.86 -1.01
N LEU A 19 -4.41 6.82 -0.87
CA LEU A 19 -5.54 6.62 -1.76
C LEU A 19 -6.63 7.64 -1.52
N SER A 20 -6.84 8.02 -0.27
CA SER A 20 -7.82 9.04 0.04
C SER A 20 -7.50 10.34 -0.69
N GLU A 21 -6.24 10.72 -0.68
CA GLU A 21 -5.80 11.93 -1.36
C GLU A 21 -5.81 11.77 -2.87
N GLU A 22 -5.35 10.62 -3.33
CA GLU A 22 -5.24 10.37 -4.76
C GLU A 22 -6.61 10.29 -5.43
N LEU A 23 -7.56 9.60 -4.79
CA LEU A 23 -8.87 9.35 -5.35
C LEU A 23 -9.92 10.36 -4.90
N GLY A 24 -9.60 11.19 -3.93
CA GLY A 24 -10.54 12.17 -3.44
C GLY A 24 -11.70 11.57 -2.67
N ILE A 25 -11.46 10.46 -1.96
CA ILE A 25 -12.49 9.82 -1.17
C ILE A 25 -12.11 9.82 0.29
N ASP A 26 -13.10 9.60 1.13
CA ASP A 26 -12.89 9.56 2.58
C ASP A 26 -12.12 8.31 2.96
N ALA A 27 -11.07 8.47 3.77
CA ALA A 27 -10.25 7.35 4.18
C ALA A 27 -11.07 6.30 4.93
N SER A 28 -12.14 6.71 5.60
CA SER A 28 -12.98 5.78 6.34
C SER A 28 -13.71 4.79 5.42
N ARG A 29 -13.79 5.11 4.12
CA ARG A 29 -14.40 4.21 3.15
C ARG A 29 -13.45 3.13 2.65
N ILE A 30 -12.19 3.23 3.02
CA ILE A 30 -11.17 2.29 2.54
C ILE A 30 -10.93 1.26 3.61
N ALA A 31 -11.34 0.02 3.33
CA ALA A 31 -11.16 -1.10 4.24
C ALA A 31 -10.18 -2.10 3.65
N GLU A 32 -9.72 -3.04 4.47
CA GLU A 32 -8.76 -4.04 3.98
C GLU A 32 -9.33 -4.89 2.86
N GLU A 33 -10.62 -5.19 2.91
CA GLU A 33 -11.25 -5.99 1.87
C GLU A 33 -11.64 -5.17 0.64
N SER A 34 -11.46 -3.86 0.67
CA SER A 34 -11.77 -3.02 -0.49
C SER A 34 -10.88 -3.41 -1.66
N ARG A 35 -11.49 -3.58 -2.83
CA ARG A 35 -10.76 -3.89 -4.05
C ARG A 35 -10.43 -2.59 -4.75
N PHE A 36 -9.20 -2.51 -5.26
CA PHE A 36 -8.73 -1.26 -5.86
C PHE A 36 -9.59 -0.83 -7.03
N LYS A 37 -9.88 -1.75 -7.93
CA LYS A 37 -10.59 -1.39 -9.16
C LYS A 37 -12.10 -1.41 -8.97
N GLU A 38 -12.62 -2.47 -8.37
CA GLU A 38 -14.07 -2.65 -8.28
C GLU A 38 -14.70 -1.76 -7.22
N ASP A 39 -14.04 -1.61 -6.09
CA ASP A 39 -14.64 -0.90 -4.97
C ASP A 39 -14.21 0.55 -4.88
N LEU A 40 -12.97 0.84 -5.26
CA LEU A 40 -12.42 2.18 -5.17
C LEU A 40 -12.29 2.86 -6.52
N GLU A 41 -12.49 2.11 -7.59
CA GLU A 41 -12.41 2.62 -8.95
C GLU A 41 -11.06 3.25 -9.27
N ALA A 42 -10.01 2.70 -8.66
CA ALA A 42 -8.66 3.16 -8.94
C ALA A 42 -8.22 2.62 -10.30
N ASP A 43 -7.59 3.46 -11.10
CA ASP A 43 -7.10 2.99 -12.39
C ASP A 43 -5.63 2.57 -12.27
N SER A 44 -5.05 2.16 -13.40
CA SER A 44 -3.69 1.64 -13.41
C SER A 44 -2.68 2.66 -12.91
N LEU A 45 -2.89 3.92 -13.27
CA LEU A 45 -1.97 4.97 -12.86
C LEU A 45 -2.00 5.17 -11.34
N ASP A 46 -3.20 5.13 -10.78
CA ASP A 46 -3.33 5.25 -9.33
C ASP A 46 -2.57 4.15 -8.61
N LEU A 47 -2.65 2.94 -9.16
CA LEU A 47 -1.95 1.80 -8.56
C LEU A 47 -0.45 1.93 -8.71
N VAL A 48 0.02 2.41 -9.86
CA VAL A 48 1.45 2.61 -10.07
C VAL A 48 1.99 3.61 -9.06
N GLU A 49 1.25 4.69 -8.83
CA GLU A 49 1.70 5.71 -7.90
C GLU A 49 1.73 5.19 -6.48
N LEU A 50 0.73 4.37 -6.10
CA LEU A 50 0.75 3.77 -4.78
C LEU A 50 1.94 2.83 -4.61
N VAL A 51 2.20 2.01 -5.63
CA VAL A 51 3.33 1.10 -5.59
C VAL A 51 4.63 1.86 -5.40
N MET A 52 4.80 2.95 -6.14
CA MET A 52 6.00 3.76 -6.03
C MET A 52 6.16 4.35 -4.63
N GLU A 53 5.06 4.80 -4.05
CA GLU A 53 5.10 5.34 -2.71
C GLU A 53 5.53 4.28 -1.71
N LEU A 54 4.99 3.08 -1.84
CA LEU A 54 5.33 1.99 -0.93
C LEU A 54 6.80 1.58 -1.08
N GLU A 55 7.28 1.55 -2.31
CA GLU A 55 8.68 1.21 -2.55
C GLU A 55 9.61 2.24 -1.92
N ASP A 56 9.29 3.51 -2.11
CA ASP A 56 10.09 4.59 -1.54
C ASP A 56 10.06 4.61 -0.04
N ARG A 57 8.86 4.46 0.51
CA ARG A 57 8.68 4.62 1.94
C ARG A 57 9.31 3.48 2.73
N TYR A 58 9.22 2.29 2.22
CA TYR A 58 9.66 1.11 2.98
C TYR A 58 10.90 0.43 2.42
N GLY A 59 11.45 0.97 1.34
CA GLY A 59 12.67 0.42 0.76
C GLY A 59 12.49 -0.97 0.20
N ILE A 60 11.34 -1.24 -0.39
CA ILE A 60 11.05 -2.55 -0.97
C ILE A 60 10.96 -2.44 -2.48
N ARG A 61 10.93 -3.59 -3.11
CA ARG A 61 10.74 -3.70 -4.54
C ARG A 61 9.47 -4.48 -4.84
N ILE A 62 8.64 -3.91 -5.71
CA ILE A 62 7.41 -4.56 -6.13
C ILE A 62 7.46 -4.67 -7.65
N THR A 63 7.57 -5.88 -8.15
CA THR A 63 7.60 -6.09 -9.60
C THR A 63 6.21 -5.87 -10.18
N ASP A 64 6.17 -5.66 -11.50
CA ASP A 64 4.87 -5.50 -12.17
C ASP A 64 3.99 -6.73 -11.96
N GLU A 65 4.60 -7.90 -12.01
CA GLU A 65 3.89 -9.14 -11.79
C GLU A 65 3.27 -9.21 -10.40
N GLU A 66 4.07 -8.82 -9.41
CA GLU A 66 3.59 -8.84 -8.02
C GLU A 66 2.47 -7.81 -7.83
N ALA A 67 2.64 -6.64 -8.44
CA ALA A 67 1.62 -5.60 -8.33
C ALA A 67 0.30 -6.05 -8.94
N GLU A 68 0.37 -6.80 -10.04
CA GLU A 68 -0.84 -7.30 -10.67
C GLU A 68 -1.60 -8.28 -9.78
N GLY A 69 -0.90 -8.97 -8.91
CA GLY A 69 -1.53 -9.88 -7.98
C GLY A 69 -2.15 -9.21 -6.77
N ILE A 70 -1.85 -7.93 -6.57
CA ILE A 70 -2.39 -7.20 -5.43
C ILE A 70 -3.71 -6.58 -5.85
N LYS A 71 -4.81 -7.15 -5.37
CA LYS A 71 -6.14 -6.74 -5.77
C LYS A 71 -6.89 -5.96 -4.70
N THR A 72 -6.54 -6.16 -3.44
CA THR A 72 -7.22 -5.50 -2.33
C THR A 72 -6.24 -4.73 -1.48
N ILE A 73 -6.80 -3.83 -0.66
CA ILE A 73 -6.00 -3.06 0.28
C ILE A 73 -5.21 -3.99 1.20
N GLY A 74 -5.89 -5.01 1.74
CA GLY A 74 -5.24 -5.95 2.65
C GLY A 74 -4.09 -6.70 2.00
N GLN A 75 -4.24 -7.06 0.74
CA GLN A 75 -3.14 -7.74 0.03
C GLN A 75 -1.93 -6.83 -0.10
N ALA A 76 -2.16 -5.54 -0.37
CA ALA A 76 -1.07 -4.58 -0.47
C ALA A 76 -0.36 -4.43 0.88
N VAL A 77 -1.14 -4.32 1.94
CA VAL A 77 -0.58 -4.19 3.28
C VAL A 77 0.21 -5.43 3.65
N ASP A 78 -0.34 -6.61 3.39
CA ASP A 78 0.35 -7.87 3.67
C ASP A 78 1.65 -7.99 2.90
N PHE A 79 1.62 -7.60 1.62
CA PHE A 79 2.81 -7.66 0.79
C PHE A 79 3.93 -6.80 1.37
N VAL A 80 3.59 -5.56 1.71
CA VAL A 80 4.57 -4.64 2.26
C VAL A 80 5.11 -5.16 3.59
N PHE A 81 4.22 -5.62 4.46
CA PHE A 81 4.63 -6.07 5.77
C PHE A 81 5.55 -7.29 5.69
N ALA A 82 5.25 -8.17 4.72
CA ALA A 82 6.06 -9.38 4.55
C ALA A 82 7.40 -9.10 3.88
N HIS A 83 7.48 -8.07 3.05
CA HIS A 83 8.66 -7.81 2.24
C HIS A 83 9.49 -6.62 2.71
N ALA A 84 8.96 -5.81 3.62
CA ALA A 84 9.74 -4.71 4.16
C ALA A 84 10.97 -5.27 4.87
N PRO A 85 12.11 -4.59 4.72
CA PRO A 85 13.32 -5.10 5.39
C PRO A 85 13.12 -5.09 6.90
N ALA A 86 13.79 -6.02 7.55
CA ALA A 86 13.78 -6.03 9.00
C ALA A 86 14.31 -4.70 9.49
N LYS A 87 13.97 -4.36 10.74
CA LYS A 87 14.48 -3.15 11.32
C LYS A 87 15.96 -3.05 11.07
N PRO A 88 16.45 -1.92 10.58
CA PRO A 88 17.86 -1.82 10.29
C PRO A 88 18.67 -1.98 11.57
N PRO A 89 19.83 -2.61 11.48
CA PRO A 89 20.69 -2.66 12.63
C PRO A 89 21.03 -1.26 13.10
N ALA A 90 21.06 -1.08 14.35
CA ALA A 90 21.31 0.23 14.92
C ALA A 90 22.67 0.77 14.48
#